data_981d9f1adef99e9b80d881d849ed2763
#
_entry.id   981d9f1adef99e9b80d881d849ed2763
#
_cell.length_a   1.000
_cell.length_b   1.000
_cell.length_c   1.000
_cell.angle_alpha   90.00
_cell.angle_beta   90.00
_cell.angle_gamma   90.00
#
_symmetry.space_group_name_H-M   'P 1'
#
loop_
_entity.id
_entity.type
_entity.pdbx_description
1 polymer ?
#
loop_
_entity_poly.entity_id
_entity_poly.type
_entity_poly.pdbx_seq_one_letter_code
_entity_poly.pdbx_strand_id
1 'polypeptide(L)'
;MKAGSPLFIHYVHDMDRAIGFYRGVFELEPTFVSPGWTTFSFDVFDLALHILTPDHDDQVIPNAGLNLLVESIEAFAELAQKAGGRLVELREPDSFVPVRVASFVDSEGNGFELRQEVASGS
;
A
#
# COMPACT_ATOMS: atom_id res chain seq x y z
N MET A 1 13.15 11.85 24.79
CA MET A 1 13.28 12.01 23.32
C MET A 1 11.91 11.85 22.67
N LYS A 2 11.55 12.75 21.78
CA LYS A 2 10.32 12.62 21.00
C LYS A 2 10.65 12.09 19.61
N ALA A 3 9.81 11.23 19.08
CA ALA A 3 9.87 10.75 17.70
C ALA A 3 8.60 11.13 16.99
N GLY A 4 8.68 11.38 15.69
CA GLY A 4 7.52 11.79 14.89
C GLY A 4 7.74 11.54 13.40
N SER A 5 6.82 12.09 12.60
CA SER A 5 6.87 11.99 11.15
C SER A 5 6.99 10.54 10.66
N PRO A 6 6.04 9.66 11.03
CA PRO A 6 6.12 8.25 10.66
C PRO A 6 6.23 8.08 9.15
N LEU A 7 7.10 7.19 8.72
CA LEU A 7 7.37 6.93 7.31
C LEU A 7 7.43 5.43 7.08
N PHE A 8 6.71 4.96 6.07
CA PHE A 8 6.83 3.59 5.59
C PHE A 8 7.58 3.59 4.27
N ILE A 9 8.45 2.63 4.06
CA ILE A 9 9.27 2.56 2.84
C ILE A 9 8.94 1.28 2.09
N HIS A 10 8.56 1.44 0.81
CA HIS A 10 8.41 0.33 -0.13
C HIS A 10 9.53 0.41 -1.16
N TYR A 11 10.18 -0.72 -1.44
CA TYR A 11 11.21 -0.79 -2.47
C TYR A 11 10.56 -1.12 -3.81
N VAL A 12 10.98 -0.42 -4.86
CA VAL A 12 10.36 -0.51 -6.18
C VAL A 12 11.43 -0.69 -7.26
N HIS A 13 11.11 -1.42 -8.32
CA HIS A 13 12.01 -1.61 -9.45
C HIS A 13 11.80 -0.56 -10.54
N ASP A 14 10.58 -0.07 -10.69
CA ASP A 14 10.19 0.91 -11.71
C ASP A 14 9.47 2.05 -11.00
N MET A 15 10.17 3.18 -10.83
CA MET A 15 9.63 4.31 -10.09
C MET A 15 8.40 4.92 -10.78
N ASP A 16 8.43 5.07 -12.09
CA ASP A 16 7.31 5.68 -12.82
C ASP A 16 6.05 4.83 -12.71
N ARG A 17 6.21 3.52 -12.81
CA ARG A 17 5.08 2.59 -12.68
C ARG A 17 4.53 2.61 -11.25
N ALA A 18 5.40 2.64 -10.25
CA ALA A 18 4.99 2.70 -8.85
C ALA A 18 4.25 4.00 -8.54
N ILE A 19 4.76 5.13 -9.03
CA ILE A 19 4.08 6.42 -8.88
C ILE A 19 2.68 6.36 -9.50
N GLY A 20 2.58 5.79 -10.69
CA GLY A 20 1.29 5.64 -11.39
C GLY A 20 0.30 4.81 -10.58
N PHE A 21 0.78 3.77 -9.93
CA PHE A 21 -0.08 2.94 -9.07
C PHE A 21 -0.68 3.76 -7.93
N TYR A 22 0.16 4.39 -7.11
CA TYR A 22 -0.32 5.11 -5.93
C TYR A 22 -1.13 6.35 -6.29
N ARG A 23 -0.74 7.08 -7.33
CA ARG A 23 -1.51 8.21 -7.83
C ARG A 23 -2.89 7.78 -8.31
N GLY A 24 -2.97 6.70 -9.06
CA GLY A 24 -4.23 6.26 -9.66
C GLY A 24 -5.18 5.62 -8.67
N VAL A 25 -4.65 4.81 -7.74
CA VAL A 25 -5.49 4.07 -6.79
C VAL A 25 -5.97 4.96 -5.66
N PHE A 26 -5.08 5.78 -5.09
CA PHE A 26 -5.39 6.59 -3.91
C PHE A 26 -5.73 8.04 -4.26
N GLU A 27 -5.67 8.41 -5.52
CA GLU A 27 -5.96 9.78 -5.98
C GLU A 27 -5.12 10.82 -5.25
N LEU A 28 -3.84 10.50 -5.07
CA LEU A 28 -2.87 11.37 -4.40
C LEU A 28 -1.83 11.83 -5.40
N GLU A 29 -1.37 13.07 -5.23
CA GLU A 29 -0.17 13.55 -5.92
C GLU A 29 1.03 13.35 -5.03
N PRO A 30 2.18 12.95 -5.58
CA PRO A 30 3.37 12.82 -4.75
C PRO A 30 3.80 14.16 -4.18
N THR A 31 4.33 14.13 -2.96
CA THR A 31 4.85 15.33 -2.29
C THR A 31 6.30 15.61 -2.67
N PHE A 32 7.01 14.62 -3.19
CA PHE A 32 8.38 14.77 -3.70
C PHE A 32 8.63 13.65 -4.71
N VAL A 33 9.32 13.96 -5.80
CA VAL A 33 9.66 12.98 -6.85
C VAL A 33 11.13 13.13 -7.24
N SER A 34 11.84 12.01 -7.26
CA SER A 34 13.16 11.89 -7.88
C SER A 34 13.31 10.50 -8.47
N PRO A 35 14.35 10.23 -9.27
CA PRO A 35 14.53 8.89 -9.83
C PRO A 35 14.67 7.79 -8.80
N GLY A 36 15.20 8.10 -7.62
CA GLY A 36 15.45 7.09 -6.58
C GLY A 36 14.54 7.14 -5.39
N TRP A 37 13.72 8.18 -5.25
CA TRP A 37 12.92 8.39 -4.04
C TRP A 37 11.69 9.24 -4.34
N THR A 38 10.53 8.77 -3.95
CA THR A 38 9.26 9.49 -4.11
C THR A 38 8.44 9.33 -2.85
N THR A 39 7.77 10.39 -2.41
CA THR A 39 6.95 10.34 -1.22
C THR A 39 5.49 10.71 -1.52
N PHE A 40 4.58 10.08 -0.78
CA PHE A 40 3.16 10.38 -0.75
C PHE A 40 2.73 10.61 0.69
N SER A 41 1.84 11.54 0.93
CA SER A 41 1.30 11.80 2.27
C SER A 41 -0.07 11.17 2.45
N PHE A 42 -0.25 10.45 3.56
CA PHE A 42 -1.52 9.83 3.96
C PHE A 42 -2.00 10.45 5.28
N ASP A 43 -1.96 11.75 5.40
CA ASP A 43 -2.38 12.51 6.60
C ASP A 43 -1.45 12.32 7.80
N VAL A 44 -1.50 11.14 8.43
CA VAL A 44 -0.79 10.89 9.70
C VAL A 44 0.56 10.23 9.49
N PHE A 45 0.87 9.78 8.28
CA PHE A 45 2.16 9.19 7.94
C PHE A 45 2.47 9.41 6.46
N ASP A 46 3.71 9.21 6.10
CA ASP A 46 4.15 9.26 4.70
C ASP A 46 4.57 7.89 4.22
N LEU A 47 4.32 7.64 2.94
CA LEU A 47 4.87 6.48 2.25
C LEU A 47 5.97 6.96 1.31
N ALA A 48 7.16 6.34 1.44
CA ALA A 48 8.25 6.58 0.52
C ALA A 48 8.44 5.39 -0.40
N LEU A 49 8.67 5.66 -1.67
CA LEU A 49 9.05 4.67 -2.66
C LEU A 49 10.56 4.82 -2.90
N HIS A 50 11.32 3.78 -2.64
CA HIS A 50 12.77 3.77 -2.79
C HIS A 50 13.15 2.84 -3.93
N ILE A 51 13.92 3.33 -4.89
CA ILE A 51 14.34 2.49 -6.02
C ILE A 51 15.22 1.35 -5.50
N LEU A 52 14.96 0.15 -5.99
CA LEU A 52 15.73 -1.03 -5.65
C LEU A 52 16.74 -1.28 -6.76
N THR A 53 18.01 -1.27 -6.38
CA THR A 53 19.08 -1.58 -7.34
C THR A 53 19.20 -3.09 -7.52
N PRO A 54 19.76 -3.57 -8.65
CA PRO A 54 19.89 -5.01 -8.89
C PRO A 54 20.63 -5.77 -7.79
N ASP A 55 21.49 -5.08 -7.04
CA ASP A 55 22.28 -5.70 -5.98
C ASP A 55 21.47 -6.05 -4.74
N HIS A 56 20.23 -5.58 -4.66
CA HIS A 56 19.35 -5.78 -3.50
C HIS A 56 18.09 -6.54 -3.85
N ASP A 57 18.11 -7.31 -4.93
CA ASP A 57 16.94 -8.04 -5.40
C ASP A 57 16.78 -9.35 -4.62
N ASP A 58 16.28 -9.26 -3.40
CA ASP A 58 15.93 -10.41 -2.59
C ASP A 58 14.49 -10.84 -2.87
N GLN A 59 14.24 -12.14 -2.73
CA GLN A 59 12.99 -12.74 -3.17
C GLN A 59 11.84 -12.67 -2.17
N VAL A 60 12.01 -11.97 -1.09
CA VAL A 60 10.95 -11.81 -0.09
C VAL A 60 10.06 -10.66 -0.53
N ILE A 61 8.76 -10.85 -0.46
CA ILE A 61 7.82 -9.76 -0.71
C ILE A 61 8.00 -8.71 0.40
N PRO A 62 8.51 -7.51 0.08
CA PRO A 62 8.67 -6.50 1.10
C PRO A 62 7.30 -6.07 1.62
N ASN A 63 7.20 -5.90 2.92
CA ASN A 63 5.97 -5.42 3.55
C ASN A 63 6.36 -4.52 4.73
N ALA A 64 6.04 -3.26 4.60
CA ALA A 64 6.36 -2.26 5.63
C ALA A 64 5.31 -2.20 6.74
N GLY A 65 4.30 -3.05 6.70
CA GLY A 65 3.23 -3.04 7.69
C GLY A 65 2.14 -2.02 7.41
N LEU A 66 2.08 -1.48 6.20
CA LEU A 66 1.06 -0.51 5.82
C LEU A 66 -0.32 -1.16 5.83
N ASN A 67 -1.26 -0.56 6.57
CA ASN A 67 -2.65 -0.99 6.64
C ASN A 67 -3.53 0.25 6.56
N LEU A 68 -4.45 0.28 5.62
CA LEU A 68 -5.30 1.45 5.35
C LEU A 68 -6.77 1.05 5.44
N LEU A 69 -7.58 1.95 6.00
CA LEU A 69 -9.04 1.78 6.04
C LEU A 69 -9.64 2.23 4.70
N VAL A 70 -10.48 1.38 4.12
CA VAL A 70 -11.21 1.71 2.88
C VAL A 70 -12.70 1.42 3.05
N GLU A 71 -13.51 2.03 2.20
CA GLU A 71 -14.95 1.81 2.21
C GLU A 71 -15.34 0.49 1.55
N SER A 72 -14.59 0.07 0.54
CA SER A 72 -14.90 -1.15 -0.22
C SER A 72 -13.61 -1.82 -0.70
N ILE A 73 -13.32 -2.99 -0.16
CA ILE A 73 -12.19 -3.80 -0.61
C ILE A 73 -12.40 -4.24 -2.07
N GLU A 74 -13.63 -4.58 -2.44
CA GLU A 74 -13.93 -5.01 -3.81
C GLU A 74 -13.67 -3.90 -4.84
N ALA A 75 -14.12 -2.67 -4.53
CA ALA A 75 -13.86 -1.53 -5.41
C ALA A 75 -12.37 -1.23 -5.52
N PHE A 76 -11.66 -1.34 -4.39
CA PHE A 76 -10.21 -1.14 -4.37
C PHE A 76 -9.51 -2.21 -5.23
N ALA A 77 -9.94 -3.47 -5.13
CA ALA A 77 -9.34 -4.57 -5.89
C ALA A 77 -9.40 -4.32 -7.40
N GLU A 78 -10.50 -3.76 -7.89
CA GLU A 78 -10.63 -3.41 -9.32
C GLU A 78 -9.65 -2.32 -9.71
N LEU A 79 -9.53 -1.28 -8.90
CA LEU A 79 -8.59 -0.18 -9.15
C LEU A 79 -7.15 -0.68 -9.10
N ALA A 80 -6.83 -1.50 -8.11
CA ALA A 80 -5.48 -2.05 -7.95
C ALA A 80 -5.09 -2.90 -9.15
N GLN A 81 -5.99 -3.76 -9.63
CA GLN A 81 -5.73 -4.61 -10.78
C GLN A 81 -5.45 -3.79 -12.04
N LYS A 82 -6.21 -2.73 -12.27
CA LYS A 82 -5.99 -1.84 -13.41
C LYS A 82 -4.65 -1.12 -13.31
N ALA A 83 -4.18 -0.87 -12.11
CA ALA A 83 -2.93 -0.15 -11.87
C ALA A 83 -1.70 -1.08 -11.75
N GLY A 84 -1.89 -2.37 -11.94
CA GLY A 84 -0.80 -3.35 -11.93
C GLY A 84 -0.58 -4.08 -10.63
N GLY A 85 -1.43 -3.86 -9.63
CA GLY A 85 -1.40 -4.59 -8.37
C GLY A 85 -2.40 -5.73 -8.38
N ARG A 86 -2.55 -6.41 -7.24
CA ARG A 86 -3.55 -7.48 -7.12
C ARG A 86 -3.88 -7.80 -5.66
N LEU A 87 -5.07 -8.34 -5.48
CA LEU A 87 -5.50 -8.92 -4.23
C LEU A 87 -4.82 -10.29 -4.05
N VAL A 88 -4.23 -10.52 -2.89
CA VAL A 88 -3.58 -11.78 -2.54
C VAL A 88 -4.50 -12.66 -1.70
N GLU A 89 -5.11 -12.09 -0.67
CA GLU A 89 -5.96 -12.83 0.25
C GLU A 89 -7.00 -11.91 0.86
N LEU A 90 -8.21 -12.42 1.02
CA LEU A 90 -9.28 -11.72 1.71
C LEU A 90 -9.74 -12.57 2.89
N ARG A 91 -9.79 -11.97 4.07
CA ARG A 91 -10.26 -12.62 5.29
C ARG A 91 -11.50 -11.88 5.81
N GLU A 92 -12.57 -12.64 6.00
CA GLU A 92 -13.78 -12.09 6.58
C GLU A 92 -13.65 -11.98 8.10
N PRO A 93 -14.47 -11.15 8.76
CA PRO A 93 -14.38 -10.97 10.20
C PRO A 93 -14.56 -12.27 10.98
N ASP A 94 -13.84 -12.39 12.09
CA ASP A 94 -13.98 -13.49 13.02
C ASP A 94 -13.98 -12.97 14.45
N SER A 95 -13.90 -13.88 15.45
CA SER A 95 -13.95 -13.47 16.85
C SER A 95 -12.71 -12.72 17.33
N PHE A 96 -11.61 -12.78 16.59
CA PHE A 96 -10.36 -12.11 16.96
C PHE A 96 -10.16 -10.81 16.19
N VAL A 97 -10.62 -10.77 14.94
CA VAL A 97 -10.45 -9.61 14.06
C VAL A 97 -11.84 -9.20 13.56
N PRO A 98 -12.40 -8.10 14.11
CA PRO A 98 -13.80 -7.75 13.84
C PRO A 98 -14.01 -6.98 12.54
N VAL A 99 -13.04 -6.97 11.66
CA VAL A 99 -13.09 -6.26 10.38
C VAL A 99 -12.66 -7.20 9.26
N ARG A 100 -13.06 -6.87 8.04
CA ARG A 100 -12.52 -7.54 6.85
C ARG A 100 -11.10 -7.05 6.63
N VAL A 101 -10.19 -7.96 6.31
CA VAL A 101 -8.79 -7.61 6.01
C VAL A 101 -8.41 -8.25 4.68
N ALA A 102 -7.82 -7.45 3.82
CA ALA A 102 -7.35 -7.91 2.52
C ALA A 102 -5.87 -7.62 2.36
N SER A 103 -5.11 -8.63 1.95
CA SER A 103 -3.69 -8.48 1.63
C SER A 103 -3.56 -8.23 0.14
N PHE A 104 -2.79 -7.21 -0.22
CA PHE A 104 -2.54 -6.78 -1.58
C PHE A 104 -1.06 -6.70 -1.85
N VAL A 105 -0.71 -6.75 -3.13
CA VAL A 105 0.61 -6.29 -3.59
C VAL A 105 0.40 -5.15 -4.57
N ASP A 106 1.31 -4.18 -4.54
CA ASP A 106 1.29 -3.07 -5.48
C ASP A 106 1.91 -3.48 -6.82
N SER A 107 2.07 -2.52 -7.73
CA SER A 107 2.65 -2.78 -9.05
C SER A 107 4.08 -3.30 -9.00
N GLU A 108 4.78 -3.09 -7.88
CA GLU A 108 6.18 -3.47 -7.70
C GLU A 108 6.37 -4.67 -6.78
N GLY A 109 5.26 -5.32 -6.37
CA GLY A 109 5.32 -6.49 -5.52
C GLY A 109 5.45 -6.21 -4.04
N ASN A 110 5.30 -4.97 -3.61
CA ASN A 110 5.29 -4.64 -2.18
C ASN A 110 3.95 -4.98 -1.56
N GLY A 111 3.98 -5.66 -0.42
CA GLY A 111 2.77 -6.03 0.31
C GLY A 111 2.22 -4.89 1.15
N PHE A 112 0.91 -4.81 1.21
CA PHE A 112 0.19 -3.94 2.13
C PHE A 112 -1.18 -4.53 2.39
N GLU A 113 -1.85 -4.01 3.41
CA GLU A 113 -3.16 -4.49 3.79
C GLU A 113 -4.19 -3.38 3.78
N LEU A 114 -5.41 -3.77 3.47
CA LEU A 114 -6.58 -2.92 3.64
C LEU A 114 -7.53 -3.54 4.64
N ARG A 115 -8.25 -2.69 5.36
CA ARG A 115 -9.32 -3.14 6.22
C ARG A 115 -10.60 -2.40 5.84
N GLN A 116 -11.72 -3.08 6.03
CA GLN A 116 -13.05 -2.54 5.80
C GLN A 116 -13.91 -2.88 7.00
N GLU A 117 -14.50 -1.86 7.59
CA GLU A 117 -15.43 -2.06 8.68
C GLU A 117 -16.69 -2.74 8.15
N VAL A 118 -17.24 -3.67 8.94
CA VAL A 118 -18.51 -4.28 8.61
C VAL A 118 -19.61 -3.52 9.33
N ALA A 119 -20.75 -3.43 8.69
CA ALA A 119 -21.91 -2.83 9.34
C ALA A 119 -22.20 -3.60 10.62
N SER A 120 -22.28 -2.88 11.76
CA SER A 120 -22.68 -3.52 13.01
C SER A 120 -24.03 -4.17 12.78
N GLY A 121 -24.11 -5.46 13.05
CA GLY A 121 -25.30 -6.24 12.76
C GLY A 121 -26.51 -5.70 13.50
N SER A 122 -27.25 -4.93 12.84
CA SER A 122 -28.56 -4.52 13.29
C SER A 122 -29.59 -5.48 12.74
#